data_2ade2682b434da302116a890fa231719
#
_entry.id   2ade2682b434da302116a890fa231719
#
_cell.length_a   1.000
_cell.length_b   1.000
_cell.length_c   1.000
_cell.angle_alpha   90.00
_cell.angle_beta   90.00
_cell.angle_gamma   90.00
#
_symmetry.space_group_name_H-M   'P 1'
#
loop_
_entity.id
_entity.type
_entity.pdbx_description
1 polymer ?
#
loop_
_entity_poly.entity_id
_entity_poly.type
_entity_poly.pdbx_seq_one_letter_code
_entity_poly.pdbx_strand_id
1 'polypeptide(L)'
;MTATFLKRLGALAFASLFGLGPVVLFVGSAHASGGTAYKRTPYQTTRANAGTPNSDNVVKNSKGVIISYGNSAITYNAPPSTLAALGKALFLQNCASCHGSEANGVPANGTNGAFPNLVGLGPATIDFWVESGRMPAADPRSIEAPRRQPRLNHDQALAIAAWVNSLSPAFPSIPTVNLKSANVANGAALFALNCAACHTIEGDGDALAMGTYAPSLRHIPATQVAEAIRTGPGDMPRFTGNLSDYQVRDLVKFVTTEIQHPQNIGGFGLGGLGPVAEGFVGLALGVGILALFGFWIGERQ
;
A
#
# COMPACT_ATOMS: atom_id res chain seq x y z
N MET A 1 54.54 -9.65 40.02
CA MET A 1 53.37 -9.27 39.24
C MET A 1 52.51 -10.53 39.09
N THR A 2 51.39 -10.54 39.73
CA THR A 2 50.60 -11.76 39.94
C THR A 2 49.82 -12.12 38.69
N ALA A 3 49.61 -13.41 38.42
CA ALA A 3 48.90 -13.99 37.29
C ALA A 3 47.54 -13.36 36.99
N THR A 4 46.94 -12.71 37.98
CA THR A 4 45.66 -11.99 37.89
C THR A 4 45.71 -10.71 37.06
N PHE A 5 46.90 -10.07 36.97
CA PHE A 5 47.06 -8.83 36.20
C PHE A 5 47.20 -9.12 34.71
N LEU A 6 47.85 -10.22 34.34
CA LEU A 6 47.93 -10.67 32.94
C LEU A 6 46.60 -11.13 32.38
N LYS A 7 45.74 -11.76 33.20
CA LYS A 7 44.41 -12.17 32.80
C LYS A 7 43.47 -10.99 32.47
N ARG A 8 43.61 -9.87 33.18
CA ARG A 8 42.83 -8.66 32.90
C ARG A 8 43.27 -7.92 31.64
N LEU A 9 44.57 -7.97 31.32
CA LEU A 9 45.13 -7.38 30.10
C LEU A 9 44.71 -8.20 28.85
N GLY A 10 44.65 -9.53 28.96
CA GLY A 10 44.18 -10.39 27.87
C GLY A 10 42.70 -10.16 27.51
N ALA A 11 41.84 -9.96 28.50
CA ALA A 11 40.42 -9.68 28.27
C ALA A 11 40.17 -8.31 27.60
N LEU A 12 40.97 -7.31 27.91
CA LEU A 12 40.88 -5.99 27.29
C LEU A 12 41.47 -5.98 25.86
N ALA A 13 42.52 -6.78 25.60
CA ALA A 13 43.09 -6.92 24.26
C ALA A 13 42.17 -7.67 23.29
N PHE A 14 41.35 -8.62 23.78
CA PHE A 14 40.42 -9.36 22.97
C PHE A 14 39.21 -8.51 22.55
N ALA A 15 38.76 -7.60 23.42
CA ALA A 15 37.69 -6.65 23.11
C ALA A 15 38.07 -5.64 22.02
N SER A 16 39.37 -5.27 21.95
CA SER A 16 39.88 -4.35 20.94
C SER A 16 40.16 -5.01 19.58
N LEU A 17 40.41 -6.33 19.54
CA LEU A 17 40.69 -7.05 18.30
C LEU A 17 39.41 -7.31 17.46
N PHE A 18 38.23 -7.34 18.08
CA PHE A 18 36.97 -7.54 17.39
C PHE A 18 36.19 -6.26 17.10
N GLY A 19 36.76 -5.09 17.36
CA GLY A 19 36.07 -3.83 17.09
C GLY A 19 34.75 -3.64 17.87
N LEU A 20 34.57 -4.45 18.93
CA LEU A 20 33.49 -4.28 19.88
C LEU A 20 33.86 -3.14 20.84
N GLY A 21 33.92 -1.92 20.32
CA GLY A 21 33.65 -0.75 21.13
C GLY A 21 32.30 -0.97 21.87
N PRO A 22 32.06 -0.25 22.97
CA PRO A 22 30.77 -0.38 23.63
C PRO A 22 29.74 -0.17 22.54
N VAL A 23 29.02 -1.25 22.16
CA VAL A 23 27.77 -1.16 21.42
C VAL A 23 26.85 -0.47 22.41
N VAL A 24 26.95 0.86 22.45
CA VAL A 24 25.85 1.68 22.90
C VAL A 24 24.75 1.27 21.93
N LEU A 25 23.91 0.36 22.37
CA LEU A 25 22.60 0.17 21.80
C LEU A 25 21.94 1.55 21.95
N PHE A 26 22.22 2.42 21.00
CA PHE A 26 21.25 3.41 20.64
C PHE A 26 20.03 2.60 20.19
N VAL A 27 19.19 2.27 21.14
CA VAL A 27 17.79 2.20 20.90
C VAL A 27 17.39 3.65 20.57
N GLY A 28 17.99 4.17 19.49
CA GLY A 28 17.38 5.23 18.76
C GLY A 28 16.06 4.66 18.39
N SER A 29 15.00 5.15 19.03
CA SER A 29 13.70 5.14 18.41
C SER A 29 14.00 5.56 16.98
N ALA A 30 13.97 4.60 16.03
CA ALA A 30 13.91 4.93 14.65
C ALA A 30 12.59 5.68 14.55
N HIS A 31 12.66 6.97 14.79
CA HIS A 31 11.73 7.89 14.23
C HIS A 31 11.90 7.64 12.74
N ALA A 32 11.08 6.75 12.21
CA ALA A 32 10.80 6.71 10.79
C ALA A 32 10.57 8.18 10.45
N SER A 33 11.54 8.76 9.75
CA SER A 33 11.50 10.15 9.36
C SER A 33 10.16 10.38 8.71
N GLY A 34 9.24 11.04 9.45
CA GLY A 34 8.14 11.83 8.96
C GLY A 34 7.24 11.30 7.87
N GLY A 35 7.13 10.00 7.66
CA GLY A 35 5.92 9.44 7.08
C GLY A 35 4.86 9.58 8.16
N THR A 36 4.06 10.65 8.09
CA THR A 36 2.87 10.77 8.92
C THR A 36 2.16 9.44 8.83
N ALA A 37 2.12 8.71 9.94
CA ALA A 37 1.38 7.46 10.02
C ALA A 37 0.02 7.76 9.40
N TYR A 38 -0.27 7.11 8.26
CA TYR A 38 -1.52 7.33 7.53
C TYR A 38 -2.64 6.95 8.48
N LYS A 39 -3.15 7.95 9.20
CA LYS A 39 -4.31 7.80 10.05
C LYS A 39 -5.42 7.35 9.12
N ARG A 40 -5.87 6.10 9.27
CA ARG A 40 -7.08 5.62 8.59
C ARG A 40 -8.16 6.65 8.87
N THR A 41 -8.50 7.42 7.85
CA THR A 41 -9.68 8.25 7.95
C THR A 41 -10.89 7.32 8.13
N PRO A 42 -11.96 7.73 8.81
CA PRO A 42 -13.20 6.95 8.90
C PRO A 42 -13.68 6.40 7.55
N TYR A 43 -13.34 7.09 6.49
CA TYR A 43 -13.51 6.75 5.10
C TYR A 43 -12.90 5.39 4.70
N GLN A 44 -11.69 5.07 5.12
CA GLN A 44 -11.03 3.80 4.74
C GLN A 44 -11.57 2.59 5.50
N THR A 45 -12.05 2.78 6.72
CA THR A 45 -12.67 1.70 7.49
C THR A 45 -14.05 1.33 6.98
N THR A 46 -14.80 2.29 6.44
CA THR A 46 -16.13 2.03 5.86
C THR A 46 -16.05 1.27 4.54
N ARG A 47 -15.02 1.50 3.74
CA ARG A 47 -14.87 0.83 2.45
C ARG A 47 -14.47 -0.65 2.55
N ALA A 48 -13.73 -1.05 3.56
CA ALA A 48 -13.38 -2.47 3.76
C ALA A 48 -14.60 -3.38 3.84
N ASN A 49 -15.79 -2.80 4.11
CA ASN A 49 -17.05 -3.51 4.29
C ASN A 49 -18.11 -3.20 3.21
N ALA A 50 -17.84 -2.30 2.28
CA ALA A 50 -18.87 -1.80 1.35
C ALA A 50 -18.58 -2.25 -0.08
N GLY A 51 -19.24 -3.30 -0.50
CA GLY A 51 -19.44 -3.62 -1.93
C GLY A 51 -20.49 -2.74 -2.61
N THR A 52 -21.02 -1.74 -1.92
CA THR A 52 -21.97 -0.75 -2.39
C THR A 52 -21.58 0.62 -1.87
N PRO A 53 -21.88 1.71 -2.58
CA PRO A 53 -21.76 3.06 -2.05
C PRO A 53 -22.38 3.10 -0.65
N ASN A 54 -21.58 3.52 0.36
CA ASN A 54 -22.09 3.56 1.71
C ASN A 54 -23.26 4.53 1.78
N SER A 55 -24.47 3.98 1.88
CA SER A 55 -25.71 4.74 1.99
C SER A 55 -25.70 5.74 3.15
N ASP A 56 -24.81 5.53 4.13
CA ASP A 56 -24.77 6.31 5.37
C ASP A 56 -24.12 7.68 5.18
N ASN A 57 -23.36 7.90 4.09
CA ASN A 57 -22.76 9.19 3.76
C ASN A 57 -23.55 9.98 2.68
N VAL A 58 -24.65 9.44 2.24
CA VAL A 58 -25.50 10.08 1.24
C VAL A 58 -26.71 10.70 1.90
N VAL A 59 -26.78 12.03 1.92
CA VAL A 59 -27.96 12.74 2.39
C VAL A 59 -28.97 12.85 1.24
N LYS A 60 -30.16 12.31 1.44
CA LYS A 60 -31.28 12.37 0.48
C LYS A 60 -32.36 13.29 1.00
N ASN A 61 -33.01 14.03 0.10
CA ASN A 61 -34.21 14.76 0.46
C ASN A 61 -35.44 13.82 0.56
N SER A 62 -36.59 14.35 0.96
CA SER A 62 -37.85 13.61 1.12
C SER A 62 -38.35 12.92 -0.18
N LYS A 63 -37.82 13.30 -1.35
CA LYS A 63 -38.11 12.70 -2.66
C LYS A 63 -37.06 11.65 -3.05
N GLY A 64 -36.14 11.27 -2.16
CA GLY A 64 -35.06 10.32 -2.45
C GLY A 64 -33.92 10.87 -3.32
N VAL A 65 -33.91 12.16 -3.59
CA VAL A 65 -32.87 12.83 -4.37
C VAL A 65 -31.64 13.05 -3.48
N ILE A 66 -30.46 12.69 -3.98
CA ILE A 66 -29.20 12.91 -3.29
C ILE A 66 -28.90 14.39 -3.29
N ILE A 67 -28.74 14.98 -2.11
CA ILE A 67 -28.47 16.40 -1.90
C ILE A 67 -27.09 16.71 -1.31
N SER A 68 -26.41 15.68 -0.80
CA SER A 68 -25.06 15.81 -0.27
C SER A 68 -24.33 14.47 -0.32
N TYR A 69 -23.01 14.52 -0.48
CA TYR A 69 -22.11 13.37 -0.43
C TYR A 69 -21.11 13.56 0.71
N GLY A 70 -21.36 12.90 1.82
CA GLY A 70 -20.43 12.90 2.96
C GLY A 70 -20.03 14.29 3.42
N ASN A 71 -18.75 14.49 3.69
CA ASN A 71 -18.18 15.79 4.14
C ASN A 71 -17.92 16.77 3.00
N SER A 72 -18.45 16.55 1.80
CA SER A 72 -18.26 17.50 0.71
C SER A 72 -19.10 18.74 0.94
N ALA A 73 -18.50 19.91 0.74
CA ALA A 73 -19.22 21.18 0.74
C ALA A 73 -20.13 21.35 -0.51
N ILE A 74 -20.19 20.35 -1.38
CA ILE A 74 -20.97 20.38 -2.60
C ILE A 74 -22.36 19.81 -2.32
N THR A 75 -23.33 20.69 -2.21
CA THR A 75 -24.75 20.33 -2.16
C THR A 75 -25.24 20.12 -3.59
N TYR A 76 -25.82 18.93 -3.86
CA TYR A 76 -26.27 18.58 -5.19
C TYR A 76 -27.77 18.22 -5.17
N ASN A 77 -28.57 18.98 -5.92
CA ASN A 77 -30.03 18.83 -5.98
C ASN A 77 -30.51 17.98 -7.19
N ALA A 78 -29.75 16.96 -7.54
CA ALA A 78 -30.04 16.17 -8.74
C ALA A 78 -30.51 14.74 -8.43
N PRO A 79 -31.26 14.09 -9.32
CA PRO A 79 -31.69 12.70 -9.11
C PRO A 79 -30.51 11.70 -9.09
N PRO A 80 -30.68 10.50 -8.52
CA PRO A 80 -29.62 9.47 -8.46
C PRO A 80 -29.03 9.07 -9.81
N SER A 81 -29.77 9.22 -10.90
CA SER A 81 -29.29 9.07 -12.29
C SER A 81 -28.21 10.09 -12.68
N THR A 82 -27.84 10.99 -11.77
CA THR A 82 -26.91 12.09 -11.98
C THR A 82 -25.61 11.96 -11.19
N LEU A 83 -25.30 10.74 -10.69
CA LEU A 83 -23.97 10.48 -10.13
C LEU A 83 -22.87 10.86 -11.13
N ALA A 84 -23.07 10.57 -12.41
CA ALA A 84 -22.20 10.99 -13.49
C ALA A 84 -22.16 12.51 -13.67
N ALA A 85 -23.27 13.23 -13.47
CA ALA A 85 -23.30 14.69 -13.57
C ALA A 85 -22.52 15.37 -12.42
N LEU A 86 -22.62 14.85 -11.19
CA LEU A 86 -21.75 15.24 -10.08
C LEU A 86 -20.28 14.91 -10.40
N GLY A 87 -20.03 13.74 -10.95
CA GLY A 87 -18.69 13.32 -11.38
C GLY A 87 -18.09 14.26 -12.41
N LYS A 88 -18.87 14.71 -13.39
CA LYS A 88 -18.44 15.73 -14.35
C LYS A 88 -18.05 17.04 -13.66
N ALA A 89 -18.86 17.53 -12.75
CA ALA A 89 -18.56 18.78 -12.02
C ALA A 89 -17.27 18.67 -11.20
N LEU A 90 -17.09 17.54 -10.47
CA LEU A 90 -15.88 17.26 -9.70
C LEU A 90 -14.64 17.11 -10.59
N PHE A 91 -14.79 16.45 -11.72
CA PHE A 91 -13.71 16.27 -12.69
C PHE A 91 -13.25 17.61 -13.27
N LEU A 92 -14.15 18.45 -13.67
CA LEU A 92 -13.84 19.80 -14.20
C LEU A 92 -13.07 20.64 -13.18
N GLN A 93 -13.39 20.50 -11.90
CA GLN A 93 -12.70 21.24 -10.83
C GLN A 93 -11.31 20.69 -10.49
N ASN A 94 -11.11 19.37 -10.56
CA ASN A 94 -9.94 18.71 -9.97
C ASN A 94 -9.02 18.04 -10.99
N CYS A 95 -9.51 17.73 -12.20
CA CYS A 95 -8.82 16.86 -13.15
C CYS A 95 -8.64 17.48 -14.53
N ALA A 96 -9.57 18.32 -14.97
CA ALA A 96 -9.65 18.84 -16.34
C ALA A 96 -8.44 19.67 -16.76
N SER A 97 -7.76 20.35 -15.81
CA SER A 97 -6.55 21.13 -16.10
C SER A 97 -5.44 20.28 -16.71
N CYS A 98 -5.39 18.99 -16.37
CA CYS A 98 -4.40 18.05 -16.90
C CYS A 98 -5.02 17.09 -17.93
N HIS A 99 -6.20 16.58 -17.69
CA HIS A 99 -6.80 15.54 -18.53
C HIS A 99 -7.77 16.05 -19.61
N GLY A 100 -7.94 17.37 -19.73
CA GLY A 100 -8.92 17.98 -20.64
C GLY A 100 -10.35 17.91 -20.09
N SER A 101 -11.23 18.80 -20.54
CA SER A 101 -12.62 18.88 -20.05
C SER A 101 -13.48 17.65 -20.39
N GLU A 102 -13.12 16.95 -21.44
CA GLU A 102 -13.80 15.72 -21.89
C GLU A 102 -12.96 14.45 -21.55
N ALA A 103 -12.01 14.56 -20.63
CA ALA A 103 -11.14 13.47 -20.20
C ALA A 103 -10.31 12.79 -21.32
N ASN A 104 -10.15 13.44 -22.46
CA ASN A 104 -9.47 12.93 -23.65
C ASN A 104 -7.95 13.15 -23.62
N GLY A 105 -7.42 13.65 -22.50
CA GLY A 105 -6.01 13.94 -22.33
C GLY A 105 -5.61 15.29 -22.94
N VAL A 106 -4.35 15.66 -22.68
CA VAL A 106 -3.71 16.86 -23.25
C VAL A 106 -2.40 16.44 -23.88
N PRO A 107 -2.17 16.74 -25.18
CA PRO A 107 -0.90 16.46 -25.84
C PRO A 107 0.28 17.17 -25.18
N ALA A 108 1.48 16.62 -25.28
CA ALA A 108 2.70 17.28 -24.86
C ALA A 108 2.90 18.60 -25.65
N ASN A 109 3.23 19.67 -24.92
CA ASN A 109 3.55 20.96 -25.52
C ASN A 109 4.91 21.44 -24.98
N GLY A 110 5.99 21.12 -25.64
CA GLY A 110 7.36 21.59 -25.38
C GLY A 110 7.85 21.54 -23.92
N THR A 111 7.18 22.16 -22.99
CA THR A 111 7.55 22.25 -21.56
C THR A 111 6.78 21.28 -20.65
N ASN A 112 5.59 20.85 -21.08
CA ASN A 112 4.75 19.95 -20.33
C ASN A 112 4.64 18.59 -21.07
N GLY A 113 4.83 17.50 -20.34
CA GLY A 113 4.57 16.14 -20.86
C GLY A 113 3.10 15.96 -21.24
N ALA A 114 2.82 14.91 -22.01
CA ALA A 114 1.45 14.53 -22.34
C ALA A 114 0.70 14.06 -21.08
N PHE A 115 -0.53 14.48 -20.93
CA PHE A 115 -1.43 13.92 -19.92
C PHE A 115 -2.33 12.87 -20.56
N PRO A 116 -2.49 11.70 -19.92
CA PRO A 116 -3.16 10.56 -20.56
C PRO A 116 -4.64 10.80 -20.79
N ASN A 117 -5.15 10.21 -21.88
CA ASN A 117 -6.56 10.05 -22.15
C ASN A 117 -7.15 9.06 -21.12
N LEU A 118 -8.28 9.42 -20.52
CA LEU A 118 -8.99 8.60 -19.55
C LEU A 118 -10.23 7.92 -20.14
N VAL A 119 -10.67 8.33 -21.34
CA VAL A 119 -11.83 7.75 -22.04
C VAL A 119 -11.51 6.31 -22.40
N GLY A 120 -12.37 5.38 -22.02
CA GLY A 120 -12.16 3.94 -22.21
C GLY A 120 -11.36 3.27 -21.09
N LEU A 121 -11.01 3.99 -20.02
CA LEU A 121 -10.51 3.36 -18.78
C LEU A 121 -11.69 2.88 -17.93
N GLY A 122 -11.61 1.64 -17.43
CA GLY A 122 -12.63 1.08 -16.56
C GLY A 122 -12.72 1.81 -15.22
N PRO A 123 -13.91 1.81 -14.59
CA PRO A 123 -14.16 2.56 -13.36
C PRO A 123 -13.22 2.16 -12.21
N ALA A 124 -12.77 0.90 -12.12
CA ALA A 124 -11.79 0.48 -11.11
C ALA A 124 -10.44 1.19 -11.26
N THR A 125 -10.04 1.53 -12.49
CA THR A 125 -8.81 2.31 -12.71
C THR A 125 -8.96 3.70 -12.14
N ILE A 126 -10.05 4.38 -12.48
CA ILE A 126 -10.29 5.76 -12.02
C ILE A 126 -10.40 5.80 -10.49
N ASP A 127 -11.17 4.88 -9.93
CA ASP A 127 -11.38 4.77 -8.49
C ASP A 127 -10.07 4.52 -7.74
N PHE A 128 -9.27 3.55 -8.18
CA PHE A 128 -7.97 3.25 -7.60
C PHE A 128 -7.05 4.48 -7.55
N TRP A 129 -6.92 5.19 -8.68
CA TRP A 129 -6.01 6.34 -8.75
C TRP A 129 -6.46 7.50 -7.87
N VAL A 130 -7.76 7.77 -7.81
CA VAL A 130 -8.33 8.85 -6.99
C VAL A 130 -8.27 8.50 -5.50
N GLU A 131 -8.72 7.30 -5.13
CA GLU A 131 -8.80 6.90 -3.74
C GLU A 131 -7.47 6.52 -3.10
N SER A 132 -6.49 6.13 -3.89
CA SER A 132 -5.13 5.97 -3.39
C SER A 132 -4.41 7.31 -3.17
N GLY A 133 -5.04 8.43 -3.51
CA GLY A 133 -4.49 9.77 -3.41
C GLY A 133 -3.35 10.05 -4.39
N ARG A 134 -3.16 9.17 -5.38
CA ARG A 134 -2.20 9.38 -6.46
C ARG A 134 -2.67 10.48 -7.40
N MET A 135 -3.98 10.59 -7.60
CA MET A 135 -4.61 11.67 -8.34
C MET A 135 -5.54 12.50 -7.43
N PRO A 136 -5.59 13.81 -7.63
CA PRO A 136 -4.75 14.66 -8.51
C PRO A 136 -3.26 14.61 -8.13
N ALA A 137 -2.38 14.44 -9.12
CA ALA A 137 -0.94 14.38 -8.88
C ALA A 137 -0.41 15.71 -8.29
N ALA A 138 0.56 15.62 -7.38
CA ALA A 138 1.17 16.83 -6.81
C ALA A 138 2.28 17.40 -7.71
N ASP A 139 2.99 16.50 -8.41
CA ASP A 139 3.91 16.86 -9.49
C ASP A 139 3.51 16.08 -10.74
N PRO A 140 2.93 16.75 -11.73
CA PRO A 140 2.49 16.11 -12.96
C PRO A 140 3.65 15.63 -13.85
N ARG A 141 4.89 15.99 -13.52
CA ARG A 141 6.09 15.52 -14.22
C ARG A 141 6.70 14.28 -13.60
N SER A 142 6.21 13.87 -12.44
CA SER A 142 6.68 12.65 -11.80
C SER A 142 6.29 11.43 -12.63
N ILE A 143 7.25 10.54 -12.88
CA ILE A 143 7.03 9.27 -13.57
C ILE A 143 6.07 8.39 -12.77
N GLU A 144 6.17 8.46 -11.45
CA GLU A 144 5.26 7.78 -10.53
C GLU A 144 4.55 8.78 -9.63
N ALA A 145 3.23 8.65 -9.53
CA ALA A 145 2.45 9.38 -8.54
C ALA A 145 2.42 8.58 -7.22
N PRO A 146 3.17 9.00 -6.18
CA PRO A 146 3.22 8.28 -4.91
C PRO A 146 1.85 8.31 -4.23
N ARG A 147 1.57 7.24 -3.46
CA ARG A 147 0.38 7.18 -2.63
C ARG A 147 0.35 8.32 -1.63
N ARG A 148 -0.79 8.97 -1.49
CA ARG A 148 -1.03 10.09 -0.57
C ARG A 148 -2.38 9.96 0.09
N GLN A 149 -2.67 10.88 1.02
CA GLN A 149 -4.03 11.01 1.51
C GLN A 149 -4.95 11.50 0.37
N PRO A 150 -6.06 10.80 0.09
CA PRO A 150 -7.01 11.23 -0.92
C PRO A 150 -7.55 12.64 -0.64
N ARG A 151 -7.63 13.45 -1.67
CA ARG A 151 -8.24 14.79 -1.60
C ARG A 151 -9.75 14.73 -1.70
N LEU A 152 -10.26 13.70 -2.33
CA LEU A 152 -11.68 13.44 -2.55
C LEU A 152 -12.12 12.26 -1.67
N ASN A 153 -13.35 12.31 -1.21
CA ASN A 153 -13.93 11.20 -0.47
C ASN A 153 -14.40 10.08 -1.42
N HIS A 154 -14.81 8.95 -0.84
CA HIS A 154 -15.26 7.78 -1.57
C HIS A 154 -16.37 8.07 -2.58
N ASP A 155 -17.44 8.77 -2.15
CA ASP A 155 -18.59 9.04 -3.01
C ASP A 155 -18.20 9.97 -4.16
N GLN A 156 -17.27 10.89 -3.94
CA GLN A 156 -16.73 11.77 -4.97
C GLN A 156 -15.85 10.99 -5.98
N ALA A 157 -15.05 10.05 -5.51
CA ALA A 157 -14.26 9.18 -6.37
C ALA A 157 -15.16 8.31 -7.25
N LEU A 158 -16.18 7.68 -6.65
CA LEU A 158 -17.19 6.91 -7.39
C LEU A 158 -17.96 7.75 -8.41
N ALA A 159 -18.28 9.00 -8.07
CA ALA A 159 -18.96 9.91 -9.01
C ALA A 159 -18.09 10.20 -10.23
N ILE A 160 -16.79 10.50 -10.02
CA ILE A 160 -15.84 10.72 -11.11
C ILE A 160 -15.67 9.46 -11.95
N ALA A 161 -15.52 8.28 -11.31
CA ALA A 161 -15.42 7.01 -12.02
C ALA A 161 -16.67 6.72 -12.87
N ALA A 162 -17.87 7.00 -12.33
CA ALA A 162 -19.12 6.85 -13.05
C ALA A 162 -19.22 7.77 -14.26
N TRP A 163 -18.78 9.03 -14.12
CA TRP A 163 -18.79 9.96 -15.25
C TRP A 163 -17.79 9.55 -16.34
N VAL A 164 -16.55 9.24 -16.01
CA VAL A 164 -15.55 8.81 -17.00
C VAL A 164 -16.03 7.54 -17.72
N ASN A 165 -16.57 6.57 -16.98
CA ASN A 165 -17.11 5.36 -17.57
C ASN A 165 -18.34 5.63 -18.48
N SER A 166 -19.10 6.69 -18.23
CA SER A 166 -20.24 7.06 -19.09
C SER A 166 -19.81 7.62 -20.45
N LEU A 167 -18.57 8.11 -20.58
CA LEU A 167 -18.04 8.59 -21.85
C LEU A 167 -17.74 7.42 -22.82
N SER A 168 -17.27 6.30 -22.28
CA SER A 168 -17.03 5.07 -23.03
C SER A 168 -16.97 3.91 -22.02
N PRO A 169 -18.04 3.11 -21.88
CA PRO A 169 -18.09 2.01 -20.93
C PRO A 169 -16.94 1.02 -21.13
N ALA A 170 -16.22 0.69 -20.07
CA ALA A 170 -15.02 -0.13 -20.13
C ALA A 170 -14.83 -0.97 -18.87
N PHE A 171 -13.91 -1.93 -18.95
CA PHE A 171 -13.51 -2.80 -17.84
C PHE A 171 -12.08 -2.47 -17.37
N PRO A 172 -11.71 -2.84 -16.12
CA PRO A 172 -12.51 -3.56 -15.12
C PRO A 172 -13.49 -2.65 -14.36
N SER A 173 -14.60 -3.24 -13.94
CA SER A 173 -15.50 -2.62 -12.96
C SER A 173 -14.89 -2.63 -11.58
N ILE A 174 -15.36 -1.77 -10.67
CA ILE A 174 -14.93 -1.75 -9.27
C ILE A 174 -15.29 -3.09 -8.61
N PRO A 175 -14.31 -3.83 -8.05
CA PRO A 175 -14.55 -5.16 -7.51
C PRO A 175 -15.40 -5.12 -6.25
N THR A 176 -16.39 -6.01 -6.17
CA THR A 176 -17.07 -6.31 -4.91
C THR A 176 -16.26 -7.34 -4.13
N VAL A 177 -15.69 -6.95 -3.00
CA VAL A 177 -14.82 -7.81 -2.20
C VAL A 177 -15.62 -8.50 -1.09
N ASN A 178 -15.90 -9.80 -1.28
CA ASN A 178 -16.49 -10.66 -0.26
C ASN A 178 -15.50 -11.76 0.14
N LEU A 179 -14.92 -11.65 1.34
CA LEU A 179 -13.85 -12.52 1.81
C LEU A 179 -14.32 -13.74 2.62
N LYS A 180 -15.63 -13.93 2.80
CA LYS A 180 -16.16 -15.01 3.67
C LYS A 180 -15.76 -16.41 3.24
N SER A 181 -15.73 -16.67 1.92
CA SER A 181 -15.39 -17.98 1.35
C SER A 181 -14.00 -18.02 0.71
N ALA A 182 -13.15 -17.06 1.03
CA ALA A 182 -11.80 -16.98 0.47
C ALA A 182 -10.84 -17.95 1.17
N ASN A 183 -9.95 -18.56 0.39
CA ASN A 183 -8.94 -19.50 0.85
C ASN A 183 -7.59 -18.78 1.05
N VAL A 184 -7.18 -18.59 2.31
CA VAL A 184 -5.93 -17.91 2.68
C VAL A 184 -4.70 -18.67 2.16
N ALA A 185 -4.69 -20.00 2.25
CA ALA A 185 -3.55 -20.81 1.81
C ALA A 185 -3.33 -20.73 0.29
N ASN A 186 -4.43 -20.73 -0.49
CA ASN A 186 -4.35 -20.50 -1.93
C ASN A 186 -3.88 -19.06 -2.23
N GLY A 187 -4.36 -18.08 -1.47
CA GLY A 187 -3.91 -16.69 -1.55
C GLY A 187 -2.41 -16.55 -1.29
N ALA A 188 -1.89 -17.23 -0.27
CA ALA A 188 -0.45 -17.26 0.05
C ALA A 188 0.38 -17.84 -1.10
N ALA A 189 -0.04 -18.98 -1.66
CA ALA A 189 0.64 -19.61 -2.78
C ALA A 189 0.65 -18.71 -4.03
N LEU A 190 -0.49 -18.10 -4.36
CA LEU A 190 -0.61 -17.16 -5.49
C LEU A 190 0.24 -15.90 -5.27
N PHE A 191 0.30 -15.39 -4.04
CA PHE A 191 1.11 -14.25 -3.68
C PHE A 191 2.60 -14.52 -3.86
N ALA A 192 3.08 -15.65 -3.34
CA ALA A 192 4.47 -16.08 -3.48
C ALA A 192 4.89 -16.21 -4.96
N LEU A 193 3.98 -16.72 -5.81
CA LEU A 193 4.26 -16.94 -7.24
C LEU A 193 4.21 -15.66 -8.08
N ASN A 194 3.35 -14.69 -7.76
CA ASN A 194 3.04 -13.58 -8.65
C ASN A 194 3.37 -12.20 -8.08
N CYS A 195 3.47 -12.06 -6.76
CA CYS A 195 3.51 -10.75 -6.10
C CYS A 195 4.79 -10.54 -5.29
N ALA A 196 5.30 -11.60 -4.63
CA ALA A 196 6.40 -11.51 -3.69
C ALA A 196 7.72 -11.04 -4.32
N ALA A 197 7.92 -11.27 -5.62
CA ALA A 197 9.12 -10.81 -6.34
C ALA A 197 9.27 -9.27 -6.32
N CYS A 198 8.15 -8.55 -6.26
CA CYS A 198 8.14 -7.09 -6.21
C CYS A 198 7.75 -6.56 -4.83
N HIS A 199 6.75 -7.18 -4.18
CA HIS A 199 6.22 -6.69 -2.91
C HIS A 199 6.89 -7.29 -1.68
N THR A 200 7.91 -8.13 -1.84
CA THR A 200 8.50 -9.01 -0.82
C THR A 200 7.49 -10.04 -0.26
N ILE A 201 7.97 -11.07 0.40
CA ILE A 201 7.08 -12.09 0.97
C ILE A 201 6.27 -11.54 2.15
N GLU A 202 6.82 -10.56 2.86
CA GLU A 202 6.18 -9.85 3.97
C GLU A 202 5.24 -8.73 3.52
N GLY A 203 5.22 -8.42 2.23
CA GLY A 203 4.40 -7.34 1.68
C GLY A 203 4.86 -5.93 2.04
N ASP A 204 6.13 -5.76 2.41
CA ASP A 204 6.67 -4.44 2.78
C ASP A 204 6.98 -3.56 1.57
N GLY A 205 7.00 -4.17 0.39
CA GLY A 205 7.43 -3.52 -0.83
C GLY A 205 8.95 -3.52 -0.99
N ASP A 206 9.42 -3.13 -2.17
CA ASP A 206 10.85 -3.07 -2.47
C ASP A 206 11.15 -2.08 -3.59
N ALA A 207 12.43 -1.69 -3.71
CA ALA A 207 12.93 -0.93 -4.84
C ALA A 207 12.99 -1.83 -6.09
N LEU A 208 12.46 -1.33 -7.18
CA LEU A 208 12.46 -2.01 -8.47
C LEU A 208 13.53 -1.43 -9.40
N ALA A 209 13.71 -2.07 -10.55
CA ALA A 209 14.59 -1.56 -11.60
C ALA A 209 14.14 -0.14 -12.04
N MET A 210 15.09 0.63 -12.57
CA MET A 210 14.86 1.98 -13.14
C MET A 210 14.37 3.04 -12.16
N GLY A 211 14.57 2.84 -10.85
CA GLY A 211 14.23 3.82 -9.82
C GLY A 211 12.76 3.85 -9.41
N THR A 212 11.98 2.88 -9.84
CA THR A 212 10.60 2.67 -9.37
C THR A 212 10.59 1.83 -8.08
N TYR A 213 9.44 1.70 -7.44
CA TYR A 213 9.29 0.87 -6.25
C TYR A 213 7.91 0.22 -6.14
N ALA A 214 7.88 -0.99 -5.62
CA ALA A 214 6.63 -1.63 -5.23
C ALA A 214 6.22 -1.15 -3.83
N PRO A 215 5.01 -0.61 -3.65
CA PRO A 215 4.59 -0.07 -2.36
C PRO A 215 4.32 -1.18 -1.33
N SER A 216 4.46 -0.84 -0.04
CA SER A 216 4.02 -1.71 1.04
C SER A 216 2.51 -1.96 0.98
N LEU A 217 2.11 -3.20 1.26
CA LEU A 217 0.72 -3.66 1.27
C LEU A 217 0.09 -3.62 2.68
N ARG A 218 0.85 -3.22 3.69
CA ARG A 218 0.44 -3.29 5.11
C ARG A 218 -0.80 -2.48 5.47
N HIS A 219 -1.14 -1.46 4.69
CA HIS A 219 -2.25 -0.54 5.00
C HIS A 219 -3.12 -0.23 3.78
N ILE A 220 -3.25 -1.18 2.86
CA ILE A 220 -4.03 -0.99 1.64
C ILE A 220 -5.44 -1.55 1.84
N PRO A 221 -6.51 -0.80 1.57
CA PRO A 221 -7.88 -1.32 1.60
C PRO A 221 -8.08 -2.51 0.65
N ALA A 222 -8.89 -3.48 1.08
CA ALA A 222 -9.16 -4.71 0.32
C ALA A 222 -9.60 -4.44 -1.13
N THR A 223 -10.46 -3.44 -1.34
CA THR A 223 -10.92 -3.07 -2.69
C THR A 223 -9.77 -2.54 -3.54
N GLN A 224 -8.90 -1.69 -2.98
CA GLN A 224 -7.75 -1.16 -3.71
C GLN A 224 -6.73 -2.27 -4.05
N VAL A 225 -6.59 -3.31 -3.21
CA VAL A 225 -5.79 -4.49 -3.55
C VAL A 225 -6.37 -5.20 -4.77
N ALA A 226 -7.68 -5.45 -4.76
CA ALA A 226 -8.37 -6.09 -5.89
C ALA A 226 -8.30 -5.24 -7.17
N GLU A 227 -8.49 -3.93 -7.06
CA GLU A 227 -8.36 -2.98 -8.17
C GLU A 227 -6.96 -2.98 -8.75
N ALA A 228 -5.93 -2.90 -7.91
CA ALA A 228 -4.53 -2.95 -8.36
C ALA A 228 -4.24 -4.23 -9.14
N ILE A 229 -4.68 -5.38 -8.65
CA ILE A 229 -4.53 -6.67 -9.36
C ILE A 229 -5.23 -6.64 -10.72
N ARG A 230 -6.41 -6.04 -10.82
CA ARG A 230 -7.20 -5.97 -12.07
C ARG A 230 -6.70 -4.91 -13.04
N THR A 231 -6.16 -3.80 -12.55
CA THR A 231 -5.82 -2.63 -13.38
C THR A 231 -4.34 -2.57 -13.72
N GLY A 232 -3.45 -3.10 -12.88
CA GLY A 232 -2.01 -3.02 -13.07
C GLY A 232 -1.52 -1.57 -13.06
N PRO A 233 -1.58 -0.84 -11.93
CA PRO A 233 -1.16 0.56 -11.88
C PRO A 233 0.36 0.71 -11.97
N GLY A 234 0.84 1.70 -12.71
CA GLY A 234 2.26 1.95 -12.92
C GLY A 234 2.95 0.75 -13.57
N ASP A 235 4.04 0.28 -12.97
CA ASP A 235 4.80 -0.87 -13.46
C ASP A 235 4.23 -2.23 -13.00
N MET A 236 3.16 -2.23 -12.21
CA MET A 236 2.52 -3.47 -11.78
C MET A 236 1.86 -4.18 -12.96
N PRO A 237 2.12 -5.47 -13.20
CA PRO A 237 1.43 -6.22 -14.24
C PRO A 237 -0.09 -6.26 -14.02
N ARG A 238 -0.83 -6.20 -15.12
CA ARG A 238 -2.28 -6.41 -15.09
C ARG A 238 -2.60 -7.89 -15.10
N PHE A 239 -3.34 -8.35 -14.08
CA PHE A 239 -3.74 -9.76 -13.96
C PHE A 239 -5.18 -10.03 -14.42
N THR A 240 -5.81 -9.09 -15.13
CA THR A 240 -7.11 -9.31 -15.78
C THR A 240 -7.00 -10.43 -16.81
N GLY A 241 -7.81 -11.47 -16.67
CA GLY A 241 -7.77 -12.65 -17.53
C GLY A 241 -6.81 -13.74 -17.06
N ASN A 242 -5.79 -13.42 -16.27
CA ASN A 242 -4.82 -14.41 -15.76
C ASN A 242 -5.24 -15.00 -14.42
N LEU A 243 -5.93 -14.20 -13.59
CA LEU A 243 -6.46 -14.62 -12.30
C LEU A 243 -7.98 -14.54 -12.32
N SER A 244 -8.64 -15.63 -11.94
CA SER A 244 -10.09 -15.67 -11.76
C SER A 244 -10.53 -14.77 -10.59
N ASP A 245 -11.81 -14.45 -10.48
CA ASP A 245 -12.34 -13.66 -9.37
C ASP A 245 -12.15 -14.36 -8.01
N TYR A 246 -12.18 -15.70 -8.00
CA TYR A 246 -11.89 -16.50 -6.80
C TYR A 246 -10.43 -16.35 -6.37
N GLN A 247 -9.50 -16.42 -7.30
CA GLN A 247 -8.06 -16.26 -7.02
C GLN A 247 -7.73 -14.83 -6.55
N VAL A 248 -8.33 -13.80 -7.15
CA VAL A 248 -8.18 -12.42 -6.67
C VAL A 248 -8.72 -12.28 -5.25
N ARG A 249 -9.88 -12.87 -4.96
CA ARG A 249 -10.47 -12.86 -3.63
C ARG A 249 -9.57 -13.55 -2.60
N ASP A 250 -8.96 -14.68 -2.95
CA ASP A 250 -8.04 -15.42 -2.09
C ASP A 250 -6.77 -14.61 -1.81
N LEU A 251 -6.20 -13.96 -2.84
CA LEU A 251 -5.10 -13.02 -2.70
C LEU A 251 -5.44 -11.85 -1.79
N VAL A 252 -6.59 -11.22 -2.00
CA VAL A 252 -7.05 -10.11 -1.16
C VAL A 252 -7.21 -10.56 0.29
N LYS A 253 -7.75 -11.77 0.51
CA LYS A 253 -7.88 -12.34 1.86
C LYS A 253 -6.50 -12.51 2.50
N PHE A 254 -5.55 -13.12 1.81
CA PHE A 254 -4.19 -13.30 2.32
C PHE A 254 -3.53 -11.96 2.67
N VAL A 255 -3.59 -10.98 1.78
CA VAL A 255 -3.01 -9.65 2.05
C VAL A 255 -3.65 -9.00 3.27
N THR A 256 -4.97 -9.06 3.39
CA THR A 256 -5.69 -8.36 4.47
C THR A 256 -5.66 -9.07 5.81
N THR A 257 -5.40 -10.38 5.87
CA THR A 257 -5.33 -11.14 7.13
C THR A 257 -3.91 -11.43 7.56
N GLU A 258 -3.03 -11.85 6.66
CA GLU A 258 -1.69 -12.31 7.03
C GLU A 258 -0.64 -11.20 6.88
N ILE A 259 -0.63 -10.48 5.75
CA ILE A 259 0.34 -9.40 5.53
C ILE A 259 0.04 -8.18 6.42
N GLN A 260 -1.23 -7.76 6.49
CA GLN A 260 -1.61 -6.59 7.29
C GLN A 260 -1.70 -6.87 8.79
N HIS A 261 -1.92 -8.12 9.16
CA HIS A 261 -2.07 -8.57 10.55
C HIS A 261 -1.27 -9.86 10.77
N PRO A 262 0.08 -9.80 10.63
CA PRO A 262 0.90 -10.99 10.78
C PRO A 262 0.69 -11.61 12.17
N GLN A 263 0.41 -12.90 12.18
CA GLN A 263 0.28 -13.67 13.41
C GLN A 263 1.67 -13.80 14.04
N ASN A 264 1.89 -13.21 15.20
CA ASN A 264 3.10 -13.49 15.97
C ASN A 264 2.91 -14.79 16.73
N ILE A 265 3.39 -15.89 16.14
CA ILE A 265 3.28 -17.25 16.74
C ILE A 265 4.29 -17.45 17.88
N GLY A 266 5.06 -16.45 18.22
CA GLY A 266 6.08 -16.45 19.26
C GLY A 266 7.42 -15.96 18.72
N GLY A 267 8.31 -15.56 19.65
CA GLY A 267 9.59 -15.01 19.31
C GLY A 267 9.63 -13.47 19.28
N PHE A 268 10.81 -12.95 19.08
CA PHE A 268 11.07 -11.51 19.02
C PHE A 268 11.12 -11.06 17.56
N GLY A 269 10.00 -10.60 17.04
CA GLY A 269 9.80 -10.31 15.61
C GLY A 269 10.49 -9.04 15.09
N LEU A 270 11.41 -8.41 15.82
CA LEU A 270 12.20 -7.24 15.42
C LEU A 270 11.41 -6.16 14.64
N GLY A 271 10.12 -5.99 14.98
CA GLY A 271 9.26 -5.03 14.29
C GLY A 271 8.80 -5.44 12.89
N GLY A 272 8.98 -6.71 12.52
CA GLY A 272 8.59 -7.24 11.20
C GLY A 272 9.54 -6.84 10.07
N LEU A 273 10.83 -6.69 10.38
CA LEU A 273 11.88 -6.37 9.39
C LEU A 273 12.17 -7.52 8.41
N GLY A 274 11.61 -8.71 8.67
CA GLY A 274 11.74 -9.87 7.81
C GLY A 274 12.92 -10.77 8.15
N PRO A 275 13.02 -11.93 7.46
CA PRO A 275 13.90 -13.03 7.84
C PRO A 275 15.38 -12.70 7.73
N VAL A 276 15.78 -11.74 6.90
CA VAL A 276 17.21 -11.35 6.77
C VAL A 276 17.72 -10.69 8.05
N ALA A 277 16.97 -9.73 8.59
CA ALA A 277 17.35 -9.04 9.84
C ALA A 277 17.26 -10.01 11.04
N GLU A 278 16.25 -10.82 11.10
CA GLU A 278 16.04 -11.84 12.14
C GLU A 278 17.15 -12.89 12.10
N GLY A 279 17.48 -13.40 10.92
CA GLY A 279 18.57 -14.36 10.72
C GLY A 279 19.93 -13.78 11.07
N PHE A 280 20.20 -12.53 10.73
CA PHE A 280 21.44 -11.85 11.10
C PHE A 280 21.60 -11.75 12.63
N VAL A 281 20.56 -11.29 13.33
CA VAL A 281 20.59 -11.19 14.81
C VAL A 281 20.72 -12.59 15.43
N GLY A 282 19.98 -13.57 14.96
CA GLY A 282 20.08 -14.95 15.44
C GLY A 282 21.48 -15.55 15.23
N LEU A 283 22.06 -15.35 14.05
CA LEU A 283 23.42 -15.80 13.74
C LEU A 283 24.47 -15.09 14.61
N ALA A 284 24.42 -13.76 14.69
CA ALA A 284 25.39 -12.98 15.46
C ALA A 284 25.36 -13.34 16.96
N LEU A 285 24.17 -13.44 17.55
CA LEU A 285 24.02 -13.85 18.95
C LEU A 285 24.37 -15.33 19.15
N GLY A 286 23.91 -16.21 18.29
CA GLY A 286 24.16 -17.65 18.39
C GLY A 286 25.66 -17.96 18.28
N VAL A 287 26.32 -17.47 17.25
CA VAL A 287 27.77 -17.65 17.08
C VAL A 287 28.57 -16.97 18.20
N GLY A 288 28.15 -15.76 18.61
CA GLY A 288 28.77 -15.05 19.72
C GLY A 288 28.71 -15.84 21.05
N ILE A 289 27.55 -16.39 21.38
CA ILE A 289 27.37 -17.22 22.58
C ILE A 289 28.21 -18.51 22.48
N LEU A 290 28.19 -19.19 21.33
CA LEU A 290 28.99 -20.40 21.13
C LEU A 290 30.50 -20.13 21.24
N ALA A 291 30.96 -19.01 20.69
CA ALA A 291 32.36 -18.59 20.81
C ALA A 291 32.76 -18.32 22.27
N LEU A 292 31.88 -17.65 23.03
CA LEU A 292 32.11 -17.40 24.47
C LEU A 292 32.15 -18.69 25.27
N PHE A 293 31.27 -19.64 24.99
CA PHE A 293 31.29 -20.98 25.61
C PHE A 293 32.53 -21.74 25.23
N GLY A 294 32.94 -21.73 23.98
CA GLY A 294 34.20 -22.38 23.52
C GLY A 294 35.42 -21.80 24.21
N PHE A 295 35.51 -20.48 24.32
CA PHE A 295 36.56 -19.82 25.05
C PHE A 295 36.58 -20.20 26.53
N TRP A 296 35.43 -20.15 27.20
CA TRP A 296 35.30 -20.52 28.61
C TRP A 296 35.70 -21.97 28.92
N ILE A 297 35.33 -22.91 28.02
CA ILE A 297 35.73 -24.31 28.15
C ILE A 297 37.27 -24.45 27.95
N GLY A 298 37.84 -23.73 26.96
CA GLY A 298 39.27 -23.77 26.68
C GLY A 298 40.16 -23.21 27.79
N GLU A 299 39.66 -22.23 28.57
CA GLU A 299 40.39 -21.69 29.73
C GLU A 299 40.44 -22.67 30.94
N ARG A 300 39.64 -23.72 30.94
CA ARG A 300 39.56 -24.68 32.04
C ARG A 300 40.47 -25.89 31.86
N GLN A 301 41.21 -25.98 30.76
CA GLN A 301 42.28 -26.96 30.54
C GLN A 301 43.62 -26.35 30.85
#